data_a821524d9514f242cb0c050e0bc3b2f1
#
_entry.id   a821524d9514f242cb0c050e0bc3b2f1
#
_cell.length_a   1.000
_cell.length_b   1.000
_cell.length_c   1.000
_cell.angle_alpha   90.00
_cell.angle_beta   90.00
_cell.angle_gamma   90.00
#
_symmetry.space_group_name_H-M   'P 1'
#
loop_
_entity.id
_entity.type
_entity.pdbx_description
1 polymer ?
#
loop_
_entity_poly.entity_id
_entity_poly.type
_entity_poly.pdbx_seq_one_letter_code
_entity_poly.pdbx_strand_id
1 'polypeptide(L)'
;MLADEIKKFFRGEVLADVAAREKYSEDASIFKIQPEIVAFPKDVSDIKSLVKFVSLKKKNDKKISISARSAGTDMTGGSLTESIVLEFSKYFNHVKEVKQEKDGGFAVTEPGVYYRDFEKETLRLGLLYPPYPASRELCAIGGIVSNNSAGEKSLSYGEAKDFVMELKMVLSDGNEYTFKPLSEEELKKKLKAKGLEGKIYKGLWALIKKNEKLIKSVEPKVSKNSSGYFLWSVWNGHTFDITKLLVGSQGTLGIVTEAKLRLVRVKNHS
;
A
#
# COMPACT_ATOMS: atom_id res chain seq x y z
N MET A 1 3.37 10.62 28.37
CA MET A 1 2.33 10.60 27.31
C MET A 1 2.76 9.66 26.19
N LEU A 2 1.84 9.19 25.36
CA LEU A 2 2.17 8.24 24.24
C LEU A 2 3.25 8.81 23.32
N ALA A 3 3.19 10.11 23.01
CA ALA A 3 4.20 10.80 22.21
C ALA A 3 5.62 10.70 22.80
N ASP A 4 5.77 10.86 24.10
CA ASP A 4 7.09 10.82 24.75
C ASP A 4 7.69 9.40 24.74
N GLU A 5 6.84 8.39 24.79
CA GLU A 5 7.28 7.01 24.65
C GLU A 5 7.79 6.73 23.24
N ILE A 6 7.07 7.19 22.21
CA ILE A 6 7.43 7.00 20.81
C ILE A 6 8.71 7.77 20.47
N LYS A 7 8.87 9.01 20.95
CA LYS A 7 10.09 9.84 20.76
C LYS A 7 11.38 9.19 21.25
N LYS A 8 11.31 8.22 22.16
CA LYS A 8 12.50 7.51 22.68
C LYS A 8 13.19 6.62 21.64
N PHE A 9 12.47 6.15 20.64
CA PHE A 9 13.00 5.20 19.64
C PHE A 9 12.75 5.62 18.19
N PHE A 10 11.89 6.60 17.97
CA PHE A 10 11.49 7.06 16.65
C PHE A 10 12.34 8.26 16.26
N ARG A 11 13.08 8.16 15.15
CA ARG A 11 14.03 9.20 14.70
C ARG A 11 13.37 10.29 13.87
N GLY A 12 12.20 10.00 13.34
CA GLY A 12 11.38 10.96 12.63
C GLY A 12 10.69 11.94 13.58
N GLU A 13 9.71 12.67 13.06
CA GLU A 13 8.97 13.64 13.87
C GLU A 13 7.73 13.00 14.51
N VAL A 14 7.44 13.43 15.73
CA VAL A 14 6.22 13.03 16.46
C VAL A 14 5.56 14.28 17.02
N LEU A 15 4.40 14.60 16.49
CA LEU A 15 3.60 15.77 16.85
C LEU A 15 2.34 15.34 17.59
N ALA A 16 2.03 16.06 18.67
CA ALA A 16 0.82 15.84 19.49
C ALA A 16 0.15 17.17 19.85
N ASP A 17 0.62 18.27 19.28
CA ASP A 17 0.01 19.59 19.47
C ASP A 17 -1.34 19.69 18.74
N VAL A 18 -2.17 20.65 19.18
CA VAL A 18 -3.53 20.83 18.67
C VAL A 18 -3.55 21.10 17.17
N ALA A 19 -2.63 21.91 16.68
CA ALA A 19 -2.59 22.32 15.26
C ALA A 19 -2.27 21.13 14.35
N ALA A 20 -1.28 20.30 14.71
CA ALA A 20 -0.95 19.10 13.98
C ALA A 20 -2.11 18.09 13.99
N ARG A 21 -2.71 17.84 15.15
CA ARG A 21 -3.84 16.91 15.29
C ARG A 21 -5.06 17.38 14.50
N GLU A 22 -5.35 18.67 14.49
CA GLU A 22 -6.43 19.25 13.70
C GLU A 22 -6.18 19.10 12.21
N LYS A 23 -4.97 19.44 11.73
CA LYS A 23 -4.58 19.30 10.31
C LYS A 23 -4.78 17.89 9.77
N TYR A 24 -4.56 16.86 10.58
CA TYR A 24 -4.66 15.46 10.17
C TYR A 24 -5.95 14.77 10.64
N SER A 25 -6.93 15.54 11.12
CA SER A 25 -8.25 15.04 11.53
C SER A 25 -9.22 14.83 10.38
N GLU A 26 -8.91 15.33 9.20
CA GLU A 26 -9.76 15.30 8.00
C GLU A 26 -8.99 14.68 6.81
N ASP A 27 -9.72 14.07 5.89
CA ASP A 27 -9.26 13.64 4.57
C ASP A 27 -10.27 14.15 3.52
N ALA A 28 -10.37 13.53 2.35
CA ALA A 28 -11.36 13.93 1.36
C ALA A 28 -12.77 13.32 1.61
N SER A 29 -12.96 12.62 2.72
CA SER A 29 -14.27 12.10 3.15
C SER A 29 -15.09 13.17 3.89
N ILE A 30 -16.29 12.77 4.29
CA ILE A 30 -17.16 13.59 5.16
C ILE A 30 -16.84 13.42 6.65
N PHE A 31 -15.87 12.58 7.00
CA PHE A 31 -15.54 12.26 8.39
C PHE A 31 -14.47 13.20 8.94
N LYS A 32 -14.58 13.45 10.26
CA LYS A 32 -13.55 14.15 11.03
C LYS A 32 -13.23 13.33 12.26
N ILE A 33 -11.99 12.83 12.36
CA ILE A 33 -11.50 11.99 13.47
C ILE A 33 -10.14 12.52 13.89
N GLN A 34 -10.07 13.13 15.09
CA GLN A 34 -8.84 13.73 15.55
C GLN A 34 -7.87 12.67 16.10
N PRO A 35 -6.67 12.54 15.54
CA PRO A 35 -5.66 11.59 16.03
C PRO A 35 -5.08 12.04 17.38
N GLU A 36 -4.59 11.09 18.18
CA GLU A 36 -3.80 11.40 19.35
C GLU A 36 -2.40 11.89 18.96
N ILE A 37 -1.83 11.31 17.91
CA ILE A 37 -0.46 11.57 17.45
C ILE A 37 -0.39 11.55 15.92
N VAL A 38 0.47 12.41 15.37
CA VAL A 38 0.93 12.36 13.98
C VAL A 38 2.42 12.08 13.97
N ALA A 39 2.85 10.98 13.35
CA ALA A 39 4.23 10.55 13.26
C ALA A 39 4.70 10.54 11.80
N PHE A 40 5.87 11.13 11.53
CA PHE A 40 6.49 11.21 10.22
C PHE A 40 7.74 10.34 10.22
N PRO A 41 7.69 9.12 9.71
CA PRO A 41 8.83 8.20 9.74
C PRO A 41 9.94 8.70 8.83
N LYS A 42 11.15 8.70 9.32
CA LYS A 42 12.34 9.13 8.55
C LYS A 42 12.84 8.02 7.64
N ASP A 43 12.66 6.78 8.07
CA ASP A 43 13.00 5.58 7.31
C ASP A 43 12.20 4.35 7.78
N VAL A 44 12.46 3.21 7.15
CA VAL A 44 11.78 1.93 7.44
C VAL A 44 12.02 1.46 8.89
N SER A 45 13.15 1.81 9.52
CA SER A 45 13.42 1.44 10.91
C SER A 45 12.43 2.09 11.87
N ASP A 46 12.02 3.33 11.62
CA ASP A 46 11.01 4.02 12.40
C ASP A 46 9.66 3.29 12.31
N ILE A 47 9.26 2.90 11.10
CA ILE A 47 8.01 2.16 10.86
C ILE A 47 8.04 0.82 11.60
N LYS A 48 9.13 0.05 11.46
CA LYS A 48 9.31 -1.25 12.12
C LYS A 48 9.25 -1.13 13.64
N SER A 49 9.90 -0.13 14.21
CA SER A 49 9.93 0.11 15.64
C SER A 49 8.56 0.54 16.17
N LEU A 50 7.86 1.41 15.44
CA LEU A 50 6.51 1.85 15.80
C LEU A 50 5.51 0.70 15.77
N VAL A 51 5.55 -0.13 14.73
CA VAL A 51 4.66 -1.31 14.62
C VAL A 51 4.92 -2.29 15.76
N LYS A 52 6.19 -2.58 16.10
CA LYS A 52 6.54 -3.44 17.25
C LYS A 52 6.01 -2.86 18.56
N PHE A 53 6.22 -1.58 18.78
CA PHE A 53 5.72 -0.87 19.97
C PHE A 53 4.20 -0.96 20.09
N VAL A 54 3.47 -0.65 19.02
CA VAL A 54 2.00 -0.71 19.01
C VAL A 54 1.51 -2.16 19.18
N SER A 55 2.14 -3.14 18.54
CA SER A 55 1.80 -4.56 18.71
C SER A 55 1.96 -5.03 20.17
N LEU A 56 2.96 -4.54 20.88
CA LEU A 56 3.17 -4.85 22.29
C LEU A 56 2.13 -4.16 23.17
N LYS A 57 1.91 -2.85 22.97
CA LYS A 57 0.94 -2.07 23.74
C LYS A 57 -0.50 -2.54 23.54
N LYS A 58 -0.86 -3.01 22.35
CA LYS A 58 -2.20 -3.49 22.01
C LYS A 58 -2.67 -4.66 22.88
N LYS A 59 -1.77 -5.35 23.58
CA LYS A 59 -2.13 -6.39 24.55
C LYS A 59 -2.93 -5.82 25.73
N ASN A 60 -2.58 -4.62 26.16
CA ASN A 60 -3.18 -3.93 27.32
C ASN A 60 -4.10 -2.79 26.90
N ASP A 61 -3.86 -2.15 25.75
CA ASP A 61 -4.67 -1.07 25.19
C ASP A 61 -5.19 -1.48 23.82
N LYS A 62 -6.47 -1.87 23.75
CA LYS A 62 -7.13 -2.32 22.52
C LYS A 62 -7.39 -1.20 21.53
N LYS A 63 -7.37 0.06 21.97
CA LYS A 63 -7.67 1.23 21.12
C LYS A 63 -6.46 1.68 20.32
N ILE A 64 -5.23 1.43 20.80
CA ILE A 64 -4.04 1.85 20.09
C ILE A 64 -3.95 1.21 18.69
N SER A 65 -3.72 2.03 17.67
CA SER A 65 -3.63 1.60 16.28
C SER A 65 -2.76 2.57 15.47
N ILE A 66 -2.37 2.14 14.26
CA ILE A 66 -1.67 2.97 13.28
C ILE A 66 -2.53 3.03 12.03
N SER A 67 -2.83 4.24 11.55
CA SER A 67 -3.33 4.47 10.20
C SER A 67 -2.23 5.08 9.34
N ALA A 68 -1.84 4.39 8.28
CA ALA A 68 -0.93 4.94 7.28
C ALA A 68 -1.64 6.00 6.43
N ARG A 69 -0.99 7.13 6.22
CA ARG A 69 -1.52 8.24 5.43
C ARG A 69 -0.45 8.78 4.49
N SER A 70 -0.79 8.94 3.23
CA SER A 70 -0.01 9.72 2.28
C SER A 70 -0.70 11.08 2.05
N ALA A 71 -1.26 11.32 0.87
CA ALA A 71 -1.89 12.60 0.54
C ALA A 71 -3.26 12.86 1.23
N GLY A 72 -3.90 11.86 1.80
CA GLY A 72 -5.21 12.01 2.46
C GLY A 72 -6.35 12.30 1.49
N THR A 73 -6.29 11.80 0.28
CA THR A 73 -7.33 11.96 -0.75
C THR A 73 -8.38 10.84 -0.74
N ASP A 74 -8.41 10.02 0.30
CA ASP A 74 -9.40 8.98 0.48
C ASP A 74 -10.78 9.59 0.78
N MET A 75 -11.80 9.02 0.16
CA MET A 75 -13.19 9.47 0.33
C MET A 75 -13.99 8.59 1.31
N THR A 76 -13.35 7.60 1.92
CA THR A 76 -13.98 6.64 2.83
C THR A 76 -13.55 6.78 4.29
N GLY A 77 -12.60 7.69 4.58
CA GLY A 77 -12.06 7.90 5.92
C GLY A 77 -10.97 6.88 6.30
N GLY A 78 -10.44 6.12 5.34
CA GLY A 78 -9.46 5.05 5.60
C GLY A 78 -8.13 5.55 6.18
N SER A 79 -7.80 6.82 5.99
CA SER A 79 -6.59 7.44 6.54
C SER A 79 -6.79 8.07 7.93
N LEU A 80 -8.01 8.06 8.47
CA LEU A 80 -8.35 8.69 9.74
C LEU A 80 -8.27 7.68 10.90
N THR A 81 -7.93 8.17 12.09
CA THR A 81 -7.85 7.36 13.32
C THR A 81 -7.89 8.26 14.55
N GLU A 82 -8.39 7.75 15.66
CA GLU A 82 -8.27 8.39 16.98
C GLU A 82 -6.86 8.20 17.60
N SER A 83 -6.02 7.32 17.04
CA SER A 83 -4.75 6.92 17.63
C SER A 83 -3.56 7.55 16.90
N ILE A 84 -2.81 6.81 16.12
CA ILE A 84 -1.56 7.26 15.48
C ILE A 84 -1.74 7.36 13.97
N VAL A 85 -1.67 8.56 13.42
CA VAL A 85 -1.48 8.78 11.98
C VAL A 85 0.01 8.63 11.68
N LEU A 86 0.35 7.73 10.76
CA LEU A 86 1.70 7.56 10.23
C LEU A 86 1.77 8.19 8.82
N GLU A 87 2.36 9.36 8.73
CA GLU A 87 2.35 10.23 7.55
C GLU A 87 3.60 10.03 6.69
N PHE A 88 3.41 9.79 5.39
CA PHE A 88 4.49 9.38 4.48
C PHE A 88 4.99 10.47 3.54
N SER A 89 4.20 11.52 3.26
CA SER A 89 4.54 12.46 2.20
C SER A 89 5.77 13.31 2.50
N LYS A 90 6.16 13.42 3.79
CA LYS A 90 7.28 14.26 4.20
C LYS A 90 8.66 13.65 3.90
N TYR A 91 8.85 12.36 4.15
CA TYR A 91 10.16 11.71 4.05
C TYR A 91 10.21 10.51 3.11
N PHE A 92 9.08 9.85 2.84
CA PHE A 92 8.96 8.73 1.89
C PHE A 92 8.43 9.22 0.53
N ASN A 93 9.11 10.19 -0.05
CA ASN A 93 8.65 10.91 -1.24
C ASN A 93 9.64 10.86 -2.42
N HIS A 94 10.42 9.79 -2.53
CA HIS A 94 11.41 9.63 -3.59
C HIS A 94 10.96 8.61 -4.64
N VAL A 95 11.09 8.99 -5.91
CA VAL A 95 11.13 8.04 -7.04
C VAL A 95 12.56 7.52 -7.11
N LYS A 96 12.76 6.25 -6.73
CA LYS A 96 14.11 5.66 -6.58
C LYS A 96 14.71 5.23 -7.90
N GLU A 97 13.86 4.75 -8.83
CA GLU A 97 14.28 4.29 -10.14
C GLU A 97 13.13 4.44 -11.13
N VAL A 98 13.44 4.87 -12.35
CA VAL A 98 12.58 4.74 -13.52
C VAL A 98 13.40 4.10 -14.62
N LYS A 99 12.96 2.96 -15.12
CA LYS A 99 13.67 2.19 -16.14
C LYS A 99 12.80 1.92 -17.34
N GLN A 100 13.30 2.30 -18.52
CA GLN A 100 12.68 1.95 -19.79
C GLN A 100 13.12 0.55 -20.21
N GLU A 101 12.19 -0.23 -20.75
CA GLU A 101 12.39 -1.55 -21.33
C GLU A 101 11.84 -1.57 -22.77
N LYS A 102 12.00 -2.70 -23.47
CA LYS A 102 11.62 -2.82 -24.90
C LYS A 102 10.15 -2.44 -25.14
N ASP A 103 9.22 -2.90 -24.28
CA ASP A 103 7.77 -2.74 -24.49
C ASP A 103 7.09 -1.93 -23.36
N GLY A 104 7.81 -1.00 -22.73
CA GLY A 104 7.34 -0.18 -21.62
C GLY A 104 8.44 0.09 -20.62
N GLY A 105 8.19 -0.22 -19.34
CA GLY A 105 9.18 -0.06 -18.28
C GLY A 105 8.60 -0.27 -16.89
N PHE A 106 9.37 0.13 -15.89
CA PHE A 106 8.91 0.14 -14.51
C PHE A 106 9.48 1.35 -13.74
N ALA A 107 8.84 1.65 -12.62
CA ALA A 107 9.40 2.55 -11.62
C ALA A 107 9.39 1.90 -10.24
N VAL A 108 10.41 2.23 -9.43
CA VAL A 108 10.46 1.93 -8.00
C VAL A 108 10.27 3.23 -7.25
N THR A 109 9.28 3.28 -6.38
CA THR A 109 8.86 4.52 -5.73
C THR A 109 8.39 4.29 -4.30
N GLU A 110 8.48 5.34 -3.49
CA GLU A 110 8.01 5.38 -2.12
C GLU A 110 6.53 5.82 -2.06
N PRO A 111 5.78 5.42 -1.01
CA PRO A 111 4.33 5.63 -0.94
C PRO A 111 3.89 7.09 -0.79
N GLY A 112 4.75 7.97 -0.29
CA GLY A 112 4.46 9.40 -0.13
C GLY A 112 4.68 10.25 -1.36
N VAL A 113 5.18 9.68 -2.46
CA VAL A 113 5.35 10.39 -3.75
C VAL A 113 3.99 10.80 -4.30
N TYR A 114 3.79 12.10 -4.52
CA TYR A 114 2.61 12.58 -5.22
C TYR A 114 2.61 12.10 -6.67
N TYR A 115 1.43 11.70 -7.17
CA TYR A 115 1.34 11.17 -8.54
C TYR A 115 1.79 12.18 -9.60
N ARG A 116 1.46 13.46 -9.45
CA ARG A 116 1.90 14.54 -10.35
C ARG A 116 3.43 14.64 -10.49
N ASP A 117 4.18 14.33 -9.41
CA ASP A 117 5.65 14.37 -9.43
C ASP A 117 6.21 13.06 -9.97
N PHE A 118 5.62 11.93 -9.61
CA PHE A 118 5.91 10.63 -10.19
C PHE A 118 5.72 10.62 -11.73
N GLU A 119 4.61 11.18 -12.20
CA GLU A 119 4.30 11.26 -13.63
C GLU A 119 5.34 12.10 -14.40
N LYS A 120 5.79 13.22 -13.84
CA LYS A 120 6.86 14.03 -14.45
C LYS A 120 8.13 13.21 -14.69
N GLU A 121 8.54 12.41 -13.69
CA GLU A 121 9.74 11.56 -13.82
C GLU A 121 9.55 10.45 -14.86
N THR A 122 8.38 9.81 -14.90
CA THR A 122 8.12 8.74 -15.88
C THR A 122 7.96 9.27 -17.30
N LEU A 123 7.29 10.41 -17.49
CA LEU A 123 7.10 11.04 -18.79
C LEU A 123 8.41 11.53 -19.42
N ARG A 124 9.45 11.87 -18.65
CA ARG A 124 10.81 12.18 -19.19
C ARG A 124 11.38 11.03 -20.03
N LEU A 125 10.95 9.79 -19.74
CA LEU A 125 11.34 8.60 -20.49
C LEU A 125 10.23 8.09 -21.43
N GLY A 126 9.18 8.91 -21.69
CA GLY A 126 8.06 8.51 -22.53
C GLY A 126 7.20 7.38 -21.93
N LEU A 127 7.21 7.25 -20.61
CA LEU A 127 6.50 6.21 -19.88
C LEU A 127 5.33 6.80 -19.07
N LEU A 128 4.25 6.02 -18.93
CA LEU A 128 3.06 6.40 -18.18
C LEU A 128 2.63 5.25 -17.26
N TYR A 129 2.13 5.60 -16.08
CA TYR A 129 1.37 4.71 -15.18
C TYR A 129 -0.13 4.96 -15.40
N PRO A 130 -0.86 4.08 -16.12
CA PRO A 130 -2.22 4.37 -16.56
C PRO A 130 -3.29 4.39 -15.46
N PRO A 131 -3.20 3.59 -14.35
CA PRO A 131 -4.29 3.53 -13.38
C PRO A 131 -4.30 4.70 -12.38
N TYR A 132 -4.06 5.92 -12.83
CA TYR A 132 -4.19 7.10 -11.99
C TYR A 132 -5.67 7.51 -11.82
N PRO A 133 -6.08 7.93 -10.61
CA PRO A 133 -7.45 8.40 -10.36
C PRO A 133 -7.66 9.84 -10.84
N ALA A 134 -8.92 10.31 -10.83
CA ALA A 134 -9.27 11.70 -11.15
C ALA A 134 -8.54 12.72 -10.25
N SER A 135 -8.20 12.33 -9.01
CA SER A 135 -7.42 13.13 -8.08
C SER A 135 -5.90 13.15 -8.37
N ARG A 136 -5.47 12.88 -9.60
CA ARG A 136 -4.04 12.73 -9.99
C ARG A 136 -3.12 13.85 -9.52
N GLU A 137 -3.61 15.07 -9.47
CA GLU A 137 -2.83 16.24 -9.01
C GLU A 137 -2.62 16.27 -7.49
N LEU A 138 -3.45 15.55 -6.73
CA LEU A 138 -3.50 15.61 -5.27
C LEU A 138 -3.12 14.29 -4.60
N CYS A 139 -3.37 13.15 -5.25
CA CYS A 139 -3.13 11.83 -4.66
C CYS A 139 -1.65 11.45 -4.66
N ALA A 140 -1.31 10.45 -3.83
CA ALA A 140 0.03 9.87 -3.75
C ALA A 140 0.00 8.36 -3.99
N ILE A 141 1.16 7.79 -4.33
CA ILE A 141 1.31 6.39 -4.74
C ILE A 141 0.80 5.40 -3.68
N GLY A 142 1.06 5.65 -2.40
CA GLY A 142 0.58 4.77 -1.32
C GLY A 142 -0.94 4.67 -1.28
N GLY A 143 -1.64 5.80 -1.46
CA GLY A 143 -3.09 5.83 -1.58
C GLY A 143 -3.59 5.12 -2.84
N ILE A 144 -2.94 5.32 -4.00
CA ILE A 144 -3.27 4.63 -5.25
C ILE A 144 -3.20 3.11 -5.09
N VAL A 145 -2.13 2.60 -4.47
CA VAL A 145 -1.94 1.17 -4.22
C VAL A 145 -2.96 0.66 -3.20
N SER A 146 -3.11 1.35 -2.06
CA SER A 146 -3.99 0.91 -0.98
C SER A 146 -5.47 0.90 -1.35
N ASN A 147 -5.89 1.78 -2.26
CA ASN A 147 -7.26 1.89 -2.74
C ASN A 147 -7.52 1.05 -4.02
N ASN A 148 -6.52 0.40 -4.61
CA ASN A 148 -6.63 -0.18 -5.95
C ASN A 148 -7.22 0.82 -6.95
N SER A 149 -6.62 2.00 -7.02
CA SER A 149 -7.17 3.12 -7.77
C SER A 149 -7.32 2.80 -9.26
N ALA A 150 -8.32 3.42 -9.85
CA ALA A 150 -8.64 3.38 -11.27
C ALA A 150 -9.05 4.79 -11.73
N GLY A 151 -8.95 5.06 -13.01
CA GLY A 151 -9.33 6.34 -13.60
C GLY A 151 -9.70 6.22 -15.08
N GLU A 152 -9.61 7.31 -15.80
CA GLU A 152 -10.05 7.43 -17.20
C GLU A 152 -9.42 6.40 -18.16
N LYS A 153 -8.19 5.96 -17.87
CA LYS A 153 -7.47 4.98 -18.72
C LYS A 153 -7.71 3.54 -18.29
N SER A 154 -8.38 3.30 -17.17
CA SER A 154 -8.50 1.95 -16.59
C SER A 154 -9.36 1.00 -17.41
N LEU A 155 -10.31 1.49 -18.21
CA LEU A 155 -11.07 0.63 -19.15
C LEU A 155 -10.18 -0.03 -20.20
N SER A 156 -9.10 0.66 -20.62
CA SER A 156 -8.18 0.16 -21.64
C SER A 156 -6.99 -0.58 -21.04
N TYR A 157 -6.57 -0.23 -19.83
CA TYR A 157 -5.30 -0.71 -19.24
C TYR A 157 -5.48 -1.56 -17.98
N GLY A 158 -6.59 -1.43 -17.26
CA GLY A 158 -6.80 -2.08 -15.96
C GLY A 158 -6.61 -1.14 -14.77
N GLU A 159 -6.56 -1.71 -13.59
CA GLU A 159 -6.51 -1.03 -12.30
C GLU A 159 -5.11 -1.10 -11.67
N ALA A 160 -4.89 -0.43 -10.53
CA ALA A 160 -3.59 -0.40 -9.85
C ALA A 160 -3.01 -1.81 -9.58
N LYS A 161 -3.87 -2.78 -9.18
CA LYS A 161 -3.47 -4.18 -8.96
C LYS A 161 -2.84 -4.87 -10.18
N ASP A 162 -3.15 -4.39 -11.40
CA ASP A 162 -2.64 -4.98 -12.63
C ASP A 162 -1.27 -4.41 -13.00
N PHE A 163 -0.85 -3.35 -12.32
CA PHE A 163 0.41 -2.65 -12.56
C PHE A 163 1.43 -2.79 -11.42
N VAL A 164 1.03 -3.30 -10.26
CA VAL A 164 1.97 -3.57 -9.17
C VAL A 164 2.75 -4.84 -9.47
N MET A 165 4.07 -4.71 -9.60
CA MET A 165 5.00 -5.82 -9.84
C MET A 165 5.58 -6.35 -8.53
N GLU A 166 5.83 -5.47 -7.56
CA GLU A 166 6.40 -5.81 -6.26
C GLU A 166 5.99 -4.77 -5.22
N LEU A 167 5.77 -5.21 -3.99
CA LEU A 167 5.56 -4.36 -2.82
C LEU A 167 6.54 -4.73 -1.71
N LYS A 168 7.15 -3.72 -1.07
CA LYS A 168 7.74 -3.89 0.26
C LYS A 168 6.75 -3.35 1.30
N MET A 169 6.56 -4.12 2.36
CA MET A 169 5.59 -3.77 3.41
C MET A 169 6.10 -4.19 4.78
N VAL A 170 5.84 -3.35 5.78
CA VAL A 170 6.00 -3.72 7.18
C VAL A 170 4.70 -4.36 7.67
N LEU A 171 4.80 -5.57 8.19
CA LEU A 171 3.67 -6.33 8.73
C LEU A 171 3.58 -6.23 10.26
N SER A 172 2.54 -6.85 10.84
CA SER A 172 2.18 -6.74 12.26
C SER A 172 3.25 -7.21 13.25
N ASP A 173 4.25 -7.97 12.81
CA ASP A 173 5.42 -8.36 13.62
C ASP A 173 6.54 -7.30 13.60
N GLY A 174 6.34 -6.19 12.86
CA GLY A 174 7.32 -5.11 12.70
C GLY A 174 8.52 -5.50 11.85
N ASN A 175 8.41 -6.49 10.98
CA ASN A 175 9.40 -6.79 9.97
C ASN A 175 8.92 -6.36 8.59
N GLU A 176 9.89 -5.97 7.74
CA GLU A 176 9.61 -5.66 6.35
C GLU A 176 9.75 -6.91 5.49
N TYR A 177 8.80 -7.09 4.58
CA TYR A 177 8.74 -8.20 3.65
C TYR A 177 8.55 -7.69 2.22
N THR A 178 9.07 -8.47 1.27
CA THR A 178 8.91 -8.21 -0.16
C THR A 178 7.93 -9.20 -0.77
N PHE A 179 6.90 -8.69 -1.42
CA PHE A 179 5.84 -9.46 -2.07
C PHE A 179 5.86 -9.22 -3.57
N LYS A 180 5.88 -10.30 -4.33
CA LYS A 180 5.84 -10.30 -5.80
C LYS A 180 5.13 -11.57 -6.30
N PRO A 181 4.74 -11.64 -7.58
CA PRO A 181 4.29 -12.89 -8.19
C PRO A 181 5.34 -14.00 -8.03
N LEU A 182 4.89 -15.20 -7.69
CA LEU A 182 5.74 -16.38 -7.48
C LEU A 182 5.38 -17.48 -8.45
N SER A 183 6.39 -18.14 -9.01
CA SER A 183 6.24 -19.43 -9.67
C SER A 183 5.87 -20.52 -8.65
N GLU A 184 5.44 -21.69 -9.14
CA GLU A 184 5.14 -22.81 -8.24
C GLU A 184 6.35 -23.25 -7.39
N GLU A 185 7.55 -23.16 -7.95
CA GLU A 185 8.78 -23.50 -7.23
C GLU A 185 9.10 -22.49 -6.13
N GLU A 186 8.96 -21.20 -6.42
CA GLU A 186 9.14 -20.13 -5.44
C GLU A 186 8.08 -20.24 -4.34
N LEU A 187 6.83 -20.52 -4.70
CA LEU A 187 5.74 -20.76 -3.72
C LEU A 187 6.09 -21.94 -2.81
N LYS A 188 6.55 -23.07 -3.35
CA LYS A 188 6.98 -24.23 -2.53
C LYS A 188 8.07 -23.86 -1.52
N LYS A 189 8.99 -22.95 -1.86
CA LYS A 189 10.00 -22.42 -0.92
C LYS A 189 9.34 -21.56 0.16
N LYS A 190 8.44 -20.64 -0.22
CA LYS A 190 7.70 -19.77 0.74
C LYS A 190 6.81 -20.58 1.68
N LEU A 191 6.19 -21.67 1.22
CA LEU A 191 5.41 -22.58 2.06
C LEU A 191 6.26 -23.31 3.12
N LYS A 192 7.57 -23.41 2.94
CA LYS A 192 8.50 -24.00 3.93
C LYS A 192 9.11 -22.93 4.84
N ALA A 193 8.93 -21.65 4.56
CA ALA A 193 9.50 -20.57 5.35
C ALA A 193 8.98 -20.57 6.79
N LYS A 194 9.83 -20.10 7.71
CA LYS A 194 9.49 -19.90 9.14
C LYS A 194 8.96 -18.48 9.36
N GLY A 195 8.43 -18.21 10.56
CA GLY A 195 7.95 -16.88 10.95
C GLY A 195 6.60 -16.50 10.35
N LEU A 196 6.31 -15.19 10.36
CA LEU A 196 5.02 -14.66 9.92
C LEU A 196 4.82 -14.86 8.41
N GLU A 197 5.83 -14.60 7.60
CA GLU A 197 5.76 -14.77 6.15
C GLU A 197 5.32 -16.20 5.77
N GLY A 198 5.98 -17.20 6.31
CA GLY A 198 5.63 -18.60 6.04
C GLY A 198 4.22 -18.96 6.50
N LYS A 199 3.77 -18.42 7.63
CA LYS A 199 2.39 -18.60 8.11
C LYS A 199 1.38 -17.99 7.15
N ILE A 200 1.64 -16.79 6.62
CA ILE A 200 0.78 -16.11 5.65
C ILE A 200 0.66 -16.94 4.36
N TYR A 201 1.79 -17.35 3.76
CA TYR A 201 1.75 -18.14 2.53
C TYR A 201 1.05 -19.49 2.74
N LYS A 202 1.33 -20.21 3.83
CA LYS A 202 0.66 -21.48 4.16
C LYS A 202 -0.84 -21.29 4.36
N GLY A 203 -1.23 -20.30 5.17
CA GLY A 203 -2.64 -20.04 5.47
C GLY A 203 -3.44 -19.66 4.24
N LEU A 204 -2.90 -18.73 3.44
CA LEU A 204 -3.54 -18.26 2.22
C LEU A 204 -3.64 -19.36 1.15
N TRP A 205 -2.56 -20.15 0.97
CA TRP A 205 -2.57 -21.29 0.06
C TRP A 205 -3.62 -22.33 0.45
N ALA A 206 -3.67 -22.71 1.74
CA ALA A 206 -4.65 -23.67 2.25
C ALA A 206 -6.09 -23.15 2.07
N LEU A 207 -6.32 -21.86 2.35
CA LEU A 207 -7.62 -21.21 2.18
C LEU A 207 -8.08 -21.26 0.71
N ILE A 208 -7.18 -20.85 -0.21
CA ILE A 208 -7.49 -20.84 -1.64
C ILE A 208 -7.77 -22.27 -2.14
N LYS A 209 -6.92 -23.23 -1.82
CA LYS A 209 -7.10 -24.62 -2.28
C LYS A 209 -8.38 -25.26 -1.74
N LYS A 210 -8.70 -25.00 -0.47
CA LYS A 210 -9.93 -25.52 0.14
C LYS A 210 -11.20 -24.93 -0.49
N ASN A 211 -11.17 -23.68 -0.93
CA ASN A 211 -12.33 -22.93 -1.36
C ASN A 211 -12.28 -22.51 -2.85
N GLU A 212 -11.45 -23.15 -3.68
CA GLU A 212 -11.17 -22.71 -5.06
C GLU A 212 -12.46 -22.54 -5.89
N LYS A 213 -13.39 -23.50 -5.82
CA LYS A 213 -14.67 -23.43 -6.54
C LYS A 213 -15.53 -22.26 -6.06
N LEU A 214 -15.62 -22.05 -4.75
CA LEU A 214 -16.38 -20.95 -4.16
C LEU A 214 -15.78 -19.61 -4.56
N ILE A 215 -14.46 -19.44 -4.42
CA ILE A 215 -13.75 -18.21 -4.78
C ILE A 215 -14.01 -17.83 -6.23
N LYS A 216 -13.92 -18.80 -7.16
CA LYS A 216 -14.21 -18.56 -8.58
C LYS A 216 -15.69 -18.24 -8.84
N SER A 217 -16.62 -18.84 -8.11
CA SER A 217 -18.07 -18.62 -8.31
C SER A 217 -18.54 -17.24 -7.86
N VAL A 218 -17.84 -16.61 -6.91
CA VAL A 218 -18.19 -15.28 -6.36
C VAL A 218 -17.34 -14.15 -6.96
N GLU A 219 -16.50 -14.44 -7.94
CA GLU A 219 -15.73 -13.41 -8.65
C GLU A 219 -16.70 -12.43 -9.33
N PRO A 220 -16.59 -11.12 -9.04
CA PRO A 220 -17.46 -10.10 -9.63
C PRO A 220 -17.30 -10.02 -11.14
N LYS A 221 -18.39 -10.19 -11.88
CA LYS A 221 -18.44 -10.08 -13.35
C LYS A 221 -18.78 -8.66 -13.77
N VAL A 222 -17.94 -7.71 -13.40
CA VAL A 222 -18.10 -6.28 -13.69
C VAL A 222 -16.81 -5.72 -14.28
N SER A 223 -16.92 -4.64 -15.04
CA SER A 223 -15.78 -3.97 -15.67
C SER A 223 -14.83 -3.32 -14.67
N LYS A 224 -15.31 -2.99 -13.47
CA LYS A 224 -14.54 -2.39 -12.38
C LYS A 224 -15.06 -2.89 -11.04
N ASN A 225 -14.14 -3.32 -10.18
CA ASN A 225 -14.43 -3.62 -8.78
C ASN A 225 -13.32 -3.03 -7.89
N SER A 226 -13.70 -2.22 -6.90
CA SER A 226 -12.79 -1.63 -5.91
C SER A 226 -13.13 -2.10 -4.48
N SER A 227 -13.97 -3.13 -4.33
CA SER A 227 -14.45 -3.59 -3.02
C SER A 227 -13.82 -4.90 -2.61
N GLY A 228 -13.42 -4.97 -1.35
CA GLY A 228 -12.94 -6.18 -0.70
C GLY A 228 -11.55 -6.63 -1.15
N TYR A 229 -11.19 -7.83 -0.72
CA TYR A 229 -9.91 -8.44 -1.06
C TYR A 229 -10.04 -9.31 -2.31
N PHE A 230 -9.15 -9.13 -3.29
CA PHE A 230 -9.19 -9.81 -4.59
C PHE A 230 -8.65 -11.25 -4.51
N LEU A 231 -9.30 -12.08 -3.73
CA LEU A 231 -8.85 -13.45 -3.45
C LEU A 231 -8.83 -14.33 -4.72
N TRP A 232 -9.76 -14.10 -5.64
CA TRP A 232 -9.87 -14.80 -6.94
C TRP A 232 -8.69 -14.51 -7.88
N SER A 233 -7.96 -13.41 -7.66
CA SER A 233 -6.82 -13.01 -8.49
C SER A 233 -5.46 -13.51 -7.95
N VAL A 234 -5.41 -14.10 -6.74
CA VAL A 234 -4.16 -14.52 -6.09
C VAL A 234 -3.57 -15.77 -6.76
N TRP A 235 -4.40 -16.68 -7.26
CA TRP A 235 -3.96 -17.92 -7.89
C TRP A 235 -4.64 -18.14 -9.24
N ASN A 236 -3.86 -18.20 -10.30
CA ASN A 236 -4.36 -18.39 -11.67
C ASN A 236 -4.09 -19.80 -12.25
N GLY A 237 -3.63 -20.75 -11.43
CA GLY A 237 -3.22 -22.09 -11.87
C GLY A 237 -1.71 -22.28 -12.04
N HIS A 238 -0.94 -21.21 -12.24
CA HIS A 238 0.50 -21.25 -12.48
C HIS A 238 1.30 -20.26 -11.63
N THR A 239 0.73 -19.10 -11.34
CA THR A 239 1.37 -18.02 -10.59
C THR A 239 0.60 -17.72 -9.32
N PHE A 240 1.29 -17.64 -8.20
CA PHE A 240 0.74 -17.20 -6.93
C PHE A 240 1.16 -15.74 -6.67
N ASP A 241 0.20 -14.82 -6.76
CA ASP A 241 0.45 -13.39 -6.65
C ASP A 241 -0.30 -12.77 -5.48
N ILE A 242 0.37 -12.72 -4.33
CA ILE A 242 -0.20 -12.11 -3.12
C ILE A 242 -0.35 -10.57 -3.26
N THR A 243 0.34 -9.93 -4.21
CA THR A 243 0.18 -8.48 -4.42
C THR A 243 -1.24 -8.11 -4.80
N LYS A 244 -1.98 -9.02 -5.46
CA LYS A 244 -3.40 -8.87 -5.81
C LYS A 244 -4.31 -8.74 -4.57
N LEU A 245 -3.91 -9.34 -3.45
CA LEU A 245 -4.61 -9.22 -2.17
C LEU A 245 -4.21 -7.96 -1.40
N LEU A 246 -2.93 -7.56 -1.50
CA LEU A 246 -2.37 -6.43 -0.77
C LEU A 246 -2.79 -5.09 -1.37
N VAL A 247 -2.87 -5.02 -2.70
CA VAL A 247 -3.42 -3.86 -3.41
C VAL A 247 -4.93 -3.78 -3.15
N GLY A 248 -5.42 -2.61 -2.77
CA GLY A 248 -6.82 -2.42 -2.38
C GLY A 248 -7.14 -2.85 -0.95
N SER A 249 -6.14 -3.21 -0.14
CA SER A 249 -6.36 -3.62 1.26
C SER A 249 -6.61 -2.46 2.22
N GLN A 250 -6.62 -1.21 1.76
CA GLN A 250 -6.94 -0.01 2.55
C GLN A 250 -6.08 0.11 3.84
N GLY A 251 -4.82 -0.33 3.79
CA GLY A 251 -3.91 -0.33 4.94
C GLY A 251 -4.18 -1.40 6.01
N THR A 252 -5.16 -2.29 5.81
CA THR A 252 -5.55 -3.30 6.83
C THR A 252 -4.59 -4.49 6.92
N LEU A 253 -3.80 -4.77 5.89
CA LEU A 253 -2.91 -5.94 5.82
C LEU A 253 -1.44 -5.62 6.07
N GLY A 254 -1.07 -4.35 6.13
CA GLY A 254 0.29 -3.91 6.38
C GLY A 254 0.53 -2.48 5.87
N ILE A 255 1.74 -1.99 6.09
CA ILE A 255 2.17 -0.63 5.75
C ILE A 255 3.12 -0.71 4.57
N VAL A 256 2.74 -0.16 3.42
CA VAL A 256 3.57 -0.09 2.21
C VAL A 256 4.75 0.85 2.45
N THR A 257 5.96 0.40 2.15
CA THR A 257 7.21 1.17 2.24
C THR A 257 7.83 1.46 0.88
N GLU A 258 7.57 0.61 -0.11
CA GLU A 258 8.04 0.76 -1.48
C GLU A 258 7.13 0.00 -2.44
N ALA A 259 6.92 0.54 -3.64
CA ALA A 259 6.20 -0.12 -4.72
C ALA A 259 7.03 -0.14 -6.01
N LYS A 260 7.11 -1.30 -6.67
CA LYS A 260 7.57 -1.42 -8.05
C LYS A 260 6.37 -1.50 -8.97
N LEU A 261 6.24 -0.51 -9.85
CA LEU A 261 5.08 -0.30 -10.70
C LEU A 261 5.47 -0.47 -12.16
N ARG A 262 4.68 -1.24 -12.91
CA ARG A 262 4.79 -1.36 -14.36
C ARG A 262 4.35 -0.06 -15.03
N LEU A 263 5.06 0.32 -16.08
CA LEU A 263 4.78 1.48 -16.90
C LEU A 263 4.55 1.06 -18.35
N VAL A 264 3.70 1.79 -19.05
CA VAL A 264 3.48 1.62 -20.49
C VAL A 264 4.10 2.77 -21.27
N ARG A 265 4.42 2.55 -22.54
CA ARG A 265 4.82 3.64 -23.43
C ARG A 265 3.64 4.58 -23.67
N VAL A 266 3.91 5.87 -23.64
CA VAL A 266 2.95 6.86 -24.10
C VAL A 266 2.69 6.62 -25.59
N LYS A 267 1.43 6.38 -25.97
CA LYS A 267 1.06 6.32 -27.38
C LYS A 267 1.04 7.74 -27.93
N ASN A 268 1.90 8.04 -28.87
CA ASN A 268 1.74 9.25 -29.67
C ASN A 268 0.46 9.06 -30.50
N HIS A 269 -0.56 9.84 -30.18
CA HIS A 269 -1.71 9.95 -31.06
C HIS A 269 -1.22 10.77 -32.28
N SER A 270 -1.00 10.05 -33.40
CA SER A 270 -0.86 10.67 -34.72
C SER A 270 -2.20 11.23 -35.18
#